data_cec689d6acfb60e61ed38dfd1554c10f
#
_entry.id   cec689d6acfb60e61ed38dfd1554c10f
#
_cell.length_a   1.000
_cell.length_b   1.000
_cell.length_c   1.000
_cell.angle_alpha   90.00
_cell.angle_beta   90.00
_cell.angle_gamma   90.00
#
_symmetry.space_group_name_H-M   'P 1'
#
loop_
_entity.id
_entity.type
_entity.pdbx_description
1 polymer ?
#
loop_
_entity_poly.entity_id
_entity_poly.type
_entity_poly.pdbx_seq_one_letter_code
_entity_poly.pdbx_strand_id
1 'polypeptide(L)'
;TPGEYTQLTGRAGRRGIDTEGHSVIRWSANMDPANVAGLASKRTYPLISPFRPTYNMAVNLIEAFGRERAREVLETSFAQFQADRAVVGLAKGIREKQVSLEGYEESMKCHRGNFVEYASMRREITDIERALSAGRIRAERGKDIRQSKGRHLQEQRINQLKRDLRAHPCHACNDREAHARWGERWFKLRRELDAVMSQIEGRTNQVAKTFDRICEMLVDLRYIEPNRNGDELVDYNVLDGGKTLARIYGERDLLIAEALREGIWAKLDPAGLAAMAAALVYEARRDDEEWEPRLPKGNFGEVIVETQQLWSDLEVH
;
A
#
# COMPACT_ATOMS: atom_id res chain seq x y z
N THR A 1 13.20 -7.16 17.28
CA THR A 1 13.80 -7.74 16.05
C THR A 1 15.25 -8.16 16.29
N PRO A 2 15.86 -9.07 15.48
CA PRO A 2 17.28 -9.45 15.59
C PRO A 2 18.21 -8.23 15.45
N GLY A 3 17.83 -7.23 14.65
CA GLY A 3 18.59 -5.99 14.49
C GLY A 3 18.66 -5.16 15.76
N GLU A 4 17.53 -4.91 16.38
CA GLU A 4 17.44 -4.18 17.65
C GLU A 4 18.19 -4.91 18.78
N TYR A 5 18.02 -6.25 18.85
CA TYR A 5 18.76 -7.07 19.79
C TYR A 5 20.27 -6.90 19.63
N THR A 6 20.77 -6.97 18.40
CA THR A 6 22.20 -6.82 18.11
C THR A 6 22.69 -5.40 18.39
N GLN A 7 21.89 -4.37 18.12
CA GLN A 7 22.24 -2.98 18.45
C GLN A 7 22.35 -2.77 19.97
N LEU A 8 21.43 -3.35 20.74
CA LEU A 8 21.47 -3.29 22.19
C LEU A 8 22.68 -4.05 22.78
N THR A 9 22.83 -5.32 22.37
CA THR A 9 23.89 -6.18 22.88
C THR A 9 25.28 -5.81 22.35
N GLY A 10 25.36 -5.21 21.16
CA GLY A 10 26.58 -4.67 20.58
C GLY A 10 27.19 -3.49 21.33
N ARG A 11 26.51 -2.98 22.37
CA ARG A 11 27.07 -2.01 23.35
C ARG A 11 27.89 -2.66 24.44
N ALA A 12 27.71 -3.97 24.62
CA ALA A 12 28.50 -4.73 25.59
C ALA A 12 29.80 -5.20 24.93
N GLY A 13 30.92 -4.64 25.37
CA GLY A 13 32.24 -4.94 24.80
C GLY A 13 32.62 -4.08 23.59
N ARG A 14 33.81 -3.55 23.61
CA ARG A 14 34.37 -2.71 22.53
C ARG A 14 35.33 -3.54 21.69
N ARG A 15 35.11 -3.59 20.39
CA ARG A 15 35.95 -4.36 19.46
C ARG A 15 37.43 -3.89 19.55
N GLY A 16 38.33 -4.84 19.80
CA GLY A 16 39.76 -4.60 19.85
C GLY A 16 40.27 -4.01 21.19
N ILE A 17 39.35 -3.81 22.17
CA ILE A 17 39.70 -3.29 23.51
C ILE A 17 39.30 -4.31 24.60
N ASP A 18 38.03 -4.74 24.54
CA ASP A 18 37.50 -5.67 25.56
C ASP A 18 37.57 -7.12 25.01
N THR A 19 37.96 -8.05 25.87
CA THR A 19 38.04 -9.48 25.53
C THR A 19 36.67 -10.14 25.57
N GLU A 20 35.76 -9.66 26.42
CA GLU A 20 34.42 -10.19 26.62
C GLU A 20 33.43 -9.06 26.85
N GLY A 21 32.20 -9.25 26.42
CA GLY A 21 31.05 -8.38 26.69
C GLY A 21 29.86 -9.20 27.18
N HIS A 22 29.22 -8.74 28.27
CA HIS A 22 28.08 -9.45 28.86
C HIS A 22 26.77 -8.72 28.56
N SER A 23 25.78 -9.48 28.06
CA SER A 23 24.40 -9.00 27.91
C SER A 23 23.50 -9.79 28.84
N VAL A 24 22.86 -9.09 29.79
CA VAL A 24 21.98 -9.71 30.78
C VAL A 24 20.53 -9.43 30.39
N ILE A 25 19.76 -10.51 30.20
CA ILE A 25 18.34 -10.42 29.86
C ILE A 25 17.54 -10.80 31.12
N ARG A 26 16.77 -9.84 31.62
CA ARG A 26 15.86 -10.10 32.74
C ARG A 26 14.73 -11.00 32.31
N TRP A 27 14.58 -12.14 32.95
CA TRP A 27 13.49 -13.06 32.69
C TRP A 27 12.14 -12.46 33.07
N SER A 28 11.10 -12.72 32.25
CA SER A 28 9.71 -12.47 32.57
C SER A 28 8.85 -13.68 32.16
N ALA A 29 7.68 -13.84 32.80
CA ALA A 29 6.80 -14.99 32.59
C ALA A 29 6.33 -15.13 31.11
N ASN A 30 6.30 -14.04 30.38
CA ASN A 30 5.85 -13.98 29.00
C ASN A 30 7.00 -14.15 27.98
N MET A 31 8.23 -14.41 28.45
CA MET A 31 9.41 -14.51 27.60
C MET A 31 9.84 -15.97 27.44
N ASP A 32 9.91 -16.40 26.18
CA ASP A 32 10.47 -17.71 25.82
C ASP A 32 11.99 -17.58 25.61
N PRO A 33 12.82 -18.26 26.41
CA PRO A 33 14.27 -18.27 26.24
C PRO A 33 14.73 -18.75 24.85
N ALA A 34 14.01 -19.65 24.20
CA ALA A 34 14.33 -20.13 22.86
C ALA A 34 14.17 -19.02 21.80
N ASN A 35 13.17 -18.17 21.94
CA ASN A 35 12.99 -16.99 21.05
C ASN A 35 14.14 -16.00 21.22
N VAL A 36 14.59 -15.76 22.46
CA VAL A 36 15.73 -14.88 22.74
C VAL A 36 17.04 -15.46 22.17
N ALA A 37 17.29 -16.75 22.36
CA ALA A 37 18.42 -17.43 21.74
C ALA A 37 18.36 -17.37 20.21
N GLY A 38 17.17 -17.47 19.62
CA GLY A 38 16.93 -17.28 18.19
C GLY A 38 17.30 -15.89 17.68
N LEU A 39 17.06 -14.82 18.46
CA LEU A 39 17.50 -13.47 18.14
C LEU A 39 19.05 -13.35 18.17
N ALA A 40 19.69 -13.98 19.14
CA ALA A 40 21.14 -13.97 19.31
C ALA A 40 21.90 -14.80 18.26
N SER A 41 21.26 -15.81 17.69
CA SER A 41 21.90 -16.74 16.74
C SER A 41 22.14 -16.15 15.34
N LYS A 42 21.42 -15.10 14.97
CA LYS A 42 21.55 -14.46 13.65
C LYS A 42 22.66 -13.42 13.64
N ARG A 43 23.74 -13.70 12.92
CA ARG A 43 24.86 -12.76 12.74
C ARG A 43 24.61 -11.67 11.71
N THR A 44 23.71 -11.93 10.77
CA THR A 44 23.35 -11.00 9.70
C THR A 44 21.84 -10.96 9.54
N TYR A 45 21.29 -9.78 9.36
CA TYR A 45 19.88 -9.53 9.08
C TYR A 45 19.78 -8.41 8.04
N PRO A 46 18.71 -8.44 7.22
CA PRO A 46 18.53 -7.41 6.21
C PRO A 46 18.28 -6.05 6.89
N LEU A 47 18.98 -5.04 6.44
CA LEU A 47 18.65 -3.66 6.75
C LEU A 47 17.36 -3.32 6.02
N ILE A 48 16.31 -2.96 6.76
CA ILE A 48 15.02 -2.55 6.21
C ILE A 48 14.87 -1.05 6.48
N SER A 49 14.67 -0.26 5.44
CA SER A 49 14.40 1.17 5.58
C SER A 49 12.95 1.37 6.02
N PRO A 50 12.70 2.05 7.17
CA PRO A 50 11.36 2.49 7.55
C PRO A 50 10.95 3.79 6.85
N PHE A 51 11.78 4.29 5.93
CA PHE A 51 11.56 5.57 5.27
C PHE A 51 10.23 5.62 4.53
N ARG A 52 9.44 6.63 4.83
CA ARG A 52 8.24 7.04 4.11
C ARG A 52 8.26 8.55 3.93
N PRO A 53 7.91 9.09 2.76
CA PRO A 53 7.73 10.53 2.62
C PRO A 53 6.67 11.03 3.60
N THR A 54 6.92 12.18 4.23
CA THR A 54 5.97 12.90 5.10
C THR A 54 5.51 14.18 4.40
N TYR A 55 4.47 14.81 4.91
CA TYR A 55 3.95 16.06 4.35
C TYR A 55 4.96 17.20 4.48
N ASN A 56 5.60 17.33 5.65
CA ASN A 56 6.70 18.27 5.87
C ASN A 56 7.83 18.05 4.86
N MET A 57 8.26 16.81 4.66
CA MET A 57 9.32 16.48 3.73
C MET A 57 8.92 16.86 2.29
N ALA A 58 7.69 16.56 1.88
CA ALA A 58 7.23 16.88 0.53
C ALA A 58 7.29 18.39 0.26
N VAL A 59 6.79 19.21 1.18
CA VAL A 59 6.86 20.66 1.05
C VAL A 59 8.31 21.17 0.97
N ASN A 60 9.19 20.67 1.86
CA ASN A 60 10.60 21.07 1.86
C ASN A 60 11.32 20.64 0.56
N LEU A 61 11.03 19.46 0.03
CA LEU A 61 11.61 19.00 -1.24
C LEU A 61 11.11 19.82 -2.43
N ILE A 62 9.81 20.16 -2.47
CA ILE A 62 9.24 21.02 -3.51
C ILE A 62 9.89 22.40 -3.46
N GLU A 63 9.98 23.00 -2.27
CA GLU A 63 10.56 24.34 -2.11
C GLU A 63 12.04 24.38 -2.50
N ALA A 64 12.80 23.33 -2.17
CA ALA A 64 14.24 23.28 -2.44
C ALA A 64 14.61 22.90 -3.87
N PHE A 65 13.84 22.00 -4.50
CA PHE A 65 14.26 21.33 -5.75
C PHE A 65 13.21 21.37 -6.86
N GLY A 66 11.96 21.75 -6.55
CA GLY A 66 10.82 21.54 -7.44
C GLY A 66 10.34 20.09 -7.50
N ARG A 67 9.18 19.87 -8.10
CA ARG A 67 8.49 18.58 -8.12
C ARG A 67 9.30 17.45 -8.79
N GLU A 68 9.81 17.71 -9.99
CA GLU A 68 10.49 16.69 -10.80
C GLU A 68 11.77 16.19 -10.11
N ARG A 69 12.60 17.13 -9.66
CA ARG A 69 13.85 16.79 -8.98
C ARG A 69 13.60 16.15 -7.60
N ALA A 70 12.59 16.59 -6.87
CA ALA A 70 12.19 15.96 -5.62
C ALA A 70 11.82 14.48 -5.83
N ARG A 71 11.07 14.19 -6.89
CA ARG A 71 10.69 12.84 -7.27
C ARG A 71 11.90 11.97 -7.64
N GLU A 72 12.83 12.48 -8.45
CA GLU A 72 14.08 11.78 -8.79
C GLU A 72 14.89 11.42 -7.53
N VAL A 73 15.06 12.36 -6.59
CA VAL A 73 15.76 12.13 -5.33
C VAL A 73 15.11 11.00 -4.54
N LEU A 74 13.78 10.96 -4.48
CA LEU A 74 13.04 9.90 -3.79
C LEU A 74 13.16 8.55 -4.50
N GLU A 75 13.19 8.53 -5.83
CA GLU A 75 13.38 7.32 -6.64
C GLU A 75 14.79 6.70 -6.45
N THR A 76 15.78 7.50 -6.10
CA THR A 76 17.13 7.02 -5.78
C THR A 76 17.33 6.64 -4.31
N SER A 77 16.28 6.72 -3.50
CA SER A 77 16.35 6.41 -2.07
C SER A 77 16.62 4.93 -1.79
N PHE A 78 17.20 4.64 -0.63
CA PHE A 78 17.42 3.24 -0.20
C PHE A 78 16.12 2.46 -0.02
N ALA A 79 15.02 3.11 0.36
CA ALA A 79 13.70 2.49 0.44
C ALA A 79 13.21 2.04 -0.95
N GLN A 80 13.39 2.88 -1.97
CA GLN A 80 13.06 2.53 -3.35
C GLN A 80 13.96 1.39 -3.86
N PHE A 81 15.27 1.46 -3.62
CA PHE A 81 16.20 0.37 -3.95
C PHE A 81 15.76 -0.98 -3.34
N GLN A 82 15.29 -0.99 -2.09
CA GLN A 82 14.79 -2.21 -1.45
C GLN A 82 13.51 -2.72 -2.09
N ALA A 83 12.60 -1.83 -2.46
CA ALA A 83 11.38 -2.19 -3.20
C ALA A 83 11.74 -2.81 -4.56
N ASP A 84 12.65 -2.21 -5.31
CA ASP A 84 13.09 -2.68 -6.61
C ASP A 84 13.84 -4.03 -6.53
N ARG A 85 14.68 -4.21 -5.52
CA ARG A 85 15.37 -5.50 -5.29
C ARG A 85 14.39 -6.65 -5.07
N ALA A 86 13.27 -6.42 -4.40
CA ALA A 86 12.23 -7.42 -4.23
C ALA A 86 11.55 -7.79 -5.56
N VAL A 87 11.54 -6.88 -6.53
CA VAL A 87 10.97 -7.08 -7.87
C VAL A 87 11.84 -7.99 -8.73
N VAL A 88 13.18 -7.94 -8.59
CA VAL A 88 14.10 -8.75 -9.40
C VAL A 88 13.83 -10.25 -9.28
N GLY A 89 13.51 -10.72 -8.07
CA GLY A 89 13.13 -12.13 -7.84
C GLY A 89 11.83 -12.53 -8.53
N LEU A 90 10.87 -11.60 -8.59
CA LEU A 90 9.58 -11.80 -9.27
C LEU A 90 9.74 -11.79 -10.80
N ALA A 91 10.61 -10.92 -11.33
CA ALA A 91 10.86 -10.78 -12.76
C ALA A 91 11.41 -12.08 -13.40
N LYS A 92 12.26 -12.82 -12.68
CA LYS A 92 12.75 -14.11 -13.17
C LYS A 92 11.61 -15.11 -13.40
N GLY A 93 10.65 -15.19 -12.47
CA GLY A 93 9.48 -16.07 -12.60
C GLY A 93 8.52 -15.66 -13.73
N ILE A 94 8.48 -14.39 -14.12
CA ILE A 94 7.66 -13.91 -15.23
C ILE A 94 8.11 -14.50 -16.55
N ARG A 95 9.41 -14.48 -16.83
CA ARG A 95 9.95 -14.99 -18.11
C ARG A 95 9.65 -16.47 -18.29
N GLU A 96 9.79 -17.27 -17.24
CA GLU A 96 9.45 -18.69 -17.27
C GLU A 96 7.96 -18.93 -17.52
N LYS A 97 7.11 -18.11 -16.90
CA LYS A 97 5.65 -18.18 -17.10
C LYS A 97 5.26 -17.73 -18.52
N GLN A 98 5.92 -16.71 -19.09
CA GLN A 98 5.68 -16.25 -20.47
C GLN A 98 6.01 -17.35 -21.49
N VAL A 99 7.17 -18.00 -21.37
CA VAL A 99 7.55 -19.12 -22.23
C VAL A 99 6.52 -20.27 -22.12
N SER A 100 6.04 -20.56 -20.91
CA SER A 100 5.01 -21.58 -20.72
C SER A 100 3.66 -21.17 -21.35
N LEU A 101 3.27 -19.89 -21.30
CA LEU A 101 2.08 -19.38 -21.98
C LEU A 101 2.15 -19.53 -23.50
N GLU A 102 3.30 -19.20 -24.09
CA GLU A 102 3.55 -19.41 -25.52
C GLU A 102 3.40 -20.89 -25.90
N GLY A 103 3.93 -21.80 -25.09
CA GLY A 103 3.78 -23.25 -25.29
C GLY A 103 2.31 -23.72 -25.19
N TYR A 104 1.54 -23.13 -24.30
CA TYR A 104 0.10 -23.42 -24.21
C TYR A 104 -0.69 -22.85 -25.38
N GLU A 105 -0.32 -21.66 -25.87
CA GLU A 105 -0.94 -21.05 -27.08
C GLU A 105 -0.68 -21.91 -28.31
N GLU A 106 0.56 -22.42 -28.46
CA GLU A 106 0.89 -23.33 -29.54
C GLU A 106 0.08 -24.63 -29.48
N SER A 107 -0.07 -25.19 -28.24
CA SER A 107 -0.86 -26.41 -28.01
C SER A 107 -2.37 -26.21 -28.21
N MET A 108 -2.86 -24.98 -28.19
CA MET A 108 -4.25 -24.61 -28.46
C MET A 108 -4.52 -24.28 -29.93
N LYS A 109 -3.49 -24.22 -30.78
CA LYS A 109 -3.69 -23.87 -32.21
C LYS A 109 -4.71 -24.79 -32.85
N CYS A 110 -5.75 -24.20 -33.39
CA CYS A 110 -6.81 -24.89 -34.08
C CYS A 110 -6.78 -24.57 -35.58
N HIS A 111 -6.82 -25.61 -36.42
CA HIS A 111 -6.83 -25.48 -37.88
C HIS A 111 -8.07 -24.75 -38.40
N ARG A 112 -9.13 -24.56 -37.59
CA ARG A 112 -10.38 -23.93 -37.96
C ARG A 112 -10.46 -22.44 -37.62
N GLY A 113 -9.60 -21.95 -36.72
CA GLY A 113 -9.62 -20.56 -36.30
C GLY A 113 -8.88 -20.28 -34.99
N ASN A 114 -9.05 -19.08 -34.47
CA ASN A 114 -8.41 -18.65 -33.25
C ASN A 114 -9.06 -19.32 -32.00
N PHE A 115 -8.43 -20.33 -31.45
CA PHE A 115 -8.97 -21.03 -30.28
C PHE A 115 -8.87 -20.21 -28.99
N VAL A 116 -7.96 -19.24 -28.90
CA VAL A 116 -7.85 -18.35 -27.74
C VAL A 116 -9.14 -17.52 -27.59
N GLU A 117 -9.67 -16.99 -28.69
CA GLU A 117 -10.95 -16.27 -28.70
C GLU A 117 -12.11 -17.16 -28.25
N TYR A 118 -12.17 -18.38 -28.81
CA TYR A 118 -13.17 -19.37 -28.42
C TYR A 118 -13.11 -19.71 -26.92
N ALA A 119 -11.93 -19.95 -26.41
CA ALA A 119 -11.70 -20.27 -25.00
C ALA A 119 -12.02 -19.05 -24.10
N SER A 120 -11.72 -17.83 -24.54
CA SER A 120 -12.05 -16.60 -23.81
C SER A 120 -13.57 -16.44 -23.66
N MET A 121 -14.33 -16.65 -24.72
CA MET A 121 -15.81 -16.63 -24.66
C MET A 121 -16.36 -17.69 -23.69
N ARG A 122 -15.84 -18.93 -23.74
CA ARG A 122 -16.21 -19.98 -22.76
C ARG A 122 -15.94 -19.56 -21.33
N ARG A 123 -14.79 -18.95 -21.11
CA ARG A 123 -14.37 -18.49 -19.79
C ARG A 123 -15.24 -17.36 -19.27
N GLU A 124 -15.50 -16.36 -20.11
CA GLU A 124 -16.34 -15.22 -19.77
C GLU A 124 -17.75 -15.69 -19.36
N ILE A 125 -18.34 -16.63 -20.09
CA ILE A 125 -19.62 -17.26 -19.72
C ILE A 125 -19.55 -17.88 -18.33
N THR A 126 -18.53 -18.70 -18.08
CA THR A 126 -18.35 -19.39 -16.78
C THR A 126 -18.17 -18.40 -15.63
N ASP A 127 -17.40 -17.33 -15.84
CA ASP A 127 -17.12 -16.34 -14.80
C ASP A 127 -18.37 -15.48 -14.49
N ILE A 128 -19.17 -15.12 -15.51
CA ILE A 128 -20.47 -14.43 -15.30
C ILE A 128 -21.47 -15.36 -14.60
N GLU A 129 -21.57 -16.64 -15.01
CA GLU A 129 -22.46 -17.63 -14.37
C GLU A 129 -22.10 -17.85 -12.90
N ARG A 130 -20.80 -17.88 -12.56
CA ARG A 130 -20.32 -17.95 -11.16
C ARG A 130 -20.67 -16.70 -10.37
N ALA A 131 -20.47 -15.51 -10.97
CA ALA A 131 -20.81 -14.24 -10.34
C ALA A 131 -22.31 -14.13 -10.04
N LEU A 132 -23.17 -14.55 -10.99
CA LEU A 132 -24.61 -14.61 -10.82
C LEU A 132 -25.02 -15.58 -9.71
N SER A 133 -24.38 -16.75 -9.64
CA SER A 133 -24.64 -17.76 -8.60
C SER A 133 -24.23 -17.25 -7.22
N ALA A 134 -23.06 -16.63 -7.11
CA ALA A 134 -22.57 -16.04 -5.85
C ALA A 134 -23.46 -14.86 -5.40
N GLY A 135 -23.91 -14.02 -6.34
CA GLY A 135 -24.87 -12.94 -6.10
C GLY A 135 -26.24 -13.44 -5.61
N ARG A 136 -26.68 -14.60 -6.12
CA ARG A 136 -27.92 -15.26 -5.69
C ARG A 136 -27.87 -15.71 -4.24
N ILE A 137 -26.76 -16.32 -3.81
CA ILE A 137 -26.53 -16.74 -2.43
C ILE A 137 -26.47 -15.55 -1.47
N ARG A 138 -25.91 -14.39 -1.90
CA ARG A 138 -25.89 -13.16 -1.11
C ARG A 138 -27.26 -12.48 -1.03
N ALA A 139 -28.05 -12.48 -2.13
CA ALA A 139 -29.39 -11.89 -2.17
C ALA A 139 -30.40 -12.66 -1.29
N GLU A 140 -30.24 -13.97 -1.16
CA GLU A 140 -31.05 -14.80 -0.23
C GLU A 140 -30.76 -14.48 1.25
N ARG A 141 -29.63 -13.82 1.55
CA ARG A 141 -29.20 -13.40 2.91
C ARG A 141 -29.50 -11.94 3.27
N GLY A 142 -29.95 -11.11 2.34
CA GLY A 142 -30.29 -9.72 2.65
C GLY A 142 -30.71 -8.91 1.41
N LYS A 143 -31.82 -8.25 1.53
CA LYS A 143 -32.52 -7.46 0.52
C LYS A 143 -31.62 -6.44 -0.17
N ASP A 144 -31.51 -6.52 -1.51
CA ASP A 144 -31.04 -5.40 -2.30
C ASP A 144 -31.73 -5.30 -3.68
N ILE A 145 -32.62 -4.32 -3.81
CA ILE A 145 -33.47 -4.08 -4.99
C ILE A 145 -32.68 -3.45 -6.15
N ARG A 146 -31.48 -2.92 -5.91
CA ARG A 146 -30.63 -2.29 -6.95
C ARG A 146 -29.90 -3.28 -7.89
N GLN A 147 -29.89 -4.58 -7.58
CA GLN A 147 -29.16 -5.60 -8.35
C GLN A 147 -29.92 -6.12 -9.59
N SER A 148 -31.19 -5.79 -9.80
CA SER A 148 -31.98 -6.37 -10.90
C SER A 148 -31.53 -5.92 -12.31
N LYS A 149 -31.17 -4.65 -12.48
CA LYS A 149 -30.70 -4.11 -13.78
C LYS A 149 -29.34 -4.71 -14.20
N GLY A 150 -28.40 -4.81 -13.27
CA GLY A 150 -27.10 -5.42 -13.55
C GLY A 150 -27.20 -6.89 -13.92
N ARG A 151 -28.12 -7.62 -13.28
CA ARG A 151 -28.37 -9.04 -13.54
C ARG A 151 -28.91 -9.27 -14.97
N HIS A 152 -29.88 -8.48 -15.38
CA HIS A 152 -30.45 -8.59 -16.74
C HIS A 152 -29.42 -8.35 -17.84
N LEU A 153 -28.54 -7.37 -17.66
CA LEU A 153 -27.40 -7.11 -18.56
C LEU A 153 -26.43 -8.29 -18.62
N GLN A 154 -26.13 -8.90 -17.49
CA GLN A 154 -25.27 -10.09 -17.43
C GLN A 154 -25.91 -11.31 -18.12
N GLU A 155 -27.21 -11.53 -17.95
CA GLU A 155 -27.96 -12.58 -18.63
C GLU A 155 -28.00 -12.34 -20.16
N GLN A 156 -28.23 -11.11 -20.62
CA GLN A 156 -28.13 -10.74 -22.02
C GLN A 156 -26.71 -11.00 -22.57
N ARG A 157 -25.67 -10.65 -21.82
CA ARG A 157 -24.31 -10.90 -22.25
C ARG A 157 -24.00 -12.38 -22.40
N ILE A 158 -24.44 -13.23 -21.45
CA ILE A 158 -24.32 -14.69 -21.56
C ILE A 158 -25.00 -15.21 -22.81
N ASN A 159 -26.22 -14.75 -23.11
CA ASN A 159 -26.97 -15.19 -24.25
C ASN A 159 -26.31 -14.77 -25.58
N GLN A 160 -25.70 -13.59 -25.62
CA GLN A 160 -24.91 -13.16 -26.77
C GLN A 160 -23.66 -14.03 -26.93
N LEU A 161 -22.87 -14.20 -25.88
CA LEU A 161 -21.67 -15.03 -25.91
C LEU A 161 -21.96 -16.49 -26.30
N LYS A 162 -23.08 -17.06 -25.87
CA LYS A 162 -23.50 -18.41 -26.25
C LYS A 162 -23.82 -18.50 -27.74
N ARG A 163 -24.37 -17.44 -28.36
CA ARG A 163 -24.61 -17.38 -29.83
C ARG A 163 -23.28 -17.29 -30.58
N ASP A 164 -22.40 -16.38 -30.13
CA ASP A 164 -21.11 -16.16 -30.77
C ASP A 164 -20.22 -17.41 -30.66
N LEU A 165 -20.26 -18.09 -29.53
CA LEU A 165 -19.55 -19.34 -29.30
C LEU A 165 -19.99 -20.45 -30.28
N ARG A 166 -21.30 -20.59 -30.53
CA ARG A 166 -21.85 -21.57 -31.49
C ARG A 166 -21.50 -21.22 -32.92
N ALA A 167 -21.44 -19.92 -33.25
CA ALA A 167 -21.08 -19.45 -34.60
C ALA A 167 -19.56 -19.53 -34.85
N HIS A 168 -18.75 -19.65 -33.82
CA HIS A 168 -17.30 -19.64 -33.96
C HIS A 168 -16.78 -20.90 -34.65
N PRO A 169 -15.85 -20.81 -35.65
CA PRO A 169 -15.38 -21.95 -36.43
C PRO A 169 -14.83 -23.11 -35.59
N CYS A 170 -14.16 -22.79 -34.47
CA CYS A 170 -13.62 -23.79 -33.55
C CYS A 170 -14.70 -24.59 -32.80
N HIS A 171 -15.98 -24.17 -32.83
CA HIS A 171 -17.05 -24.92 -32.16
C HIS A 171 -17.25 -26.31 -32.77
N ALA A 172 -17.04 -26.45 -34.06
CA ALA A 172 -17.16 -27.70 -34.81
C ALA A 172 -15.81 -28.47 -34.91
N CYS A 173 -14.79 -28.10 -34.12
CA CYS A 173 -13.53 -28.82 -34.09
C CYS A 173 -13.65 -30.14 -33.31
N ASN A 174 -13.17 -31.25 -33.87
CA ASN A 174 -13.19 -32.58 -33.23
C ASN A 174 -12.31 -32.59 -31.98
N ASP A 175 -11.20 -31.85 -32.02
CA ASP A 175 -10.21 -31.77 -30.90
C ASP A 175 -10.53 -30.62 -29.92
N ARG A 176 -11.73 -30.05 -30.00
CA ARG A 176 -12.17 -28.92 -29.20
C ARG A 176 -11.92 -29.07 -27.71
N GLU A 177 -12.19 -30.25 -27.17
CA GLU A 177 -12.02 -30.49 -25.72
C GLU A 177 -10.54 -30.66 -25.33
N ALA A 178 -9.70 -31.16 -26.23
CA ALA A 178 -8.25 -31.19 -26.02
C ALA A 178 -7.68 -29.78 -26.00
N HIS A 179 -8.05 -28.93 -26.97
CA HIS A 179 -7.68 -27.53 -26.99
C HIS A 179 -8.21 -26.77 -25.76
N ALA A 180 -9.42 -27.07 -25.30
CA ALA A 180 -10.01 -26.42 -24.13
C ALA A 180 -9.24 -26.71 -22.83
N ARG A 181 -8.67 -27.92 -22.66
CA ARG A 181 -7.82 -28.25 -21.51
C ARG A 181 -6.55 -27.39 -21.46
N TRP A 182 -5.96 -27.13 -22.63
CA TRP A 182 -4.82 -26.22 -22.73
C TRP A 182 -5.24 -24.77 -22.46
N GLY A 183 -6.42 -24.36 -22.96
CA GLY A 183 -7.01 -23.07 -22.67
C GLY A 183 -7.19 -22.81 -21.17
N GLU A 184 -7.70 -23.78 -20.42
CA GLU A 184 -7.85 -23.66 -18.96
C GLU A 184 -6.50 -23.46 -18.25
N ARG A 185 -5.45 -24.20 -18.67
CA ARG A 185 -4.10 -24.04 -18.14
C ARG A 185 -3.53 -22.67 -18.48
N TRP A 186 -3.76 -22.19 -19.72
CA TRP A 186 -3.35 -20.88 -20.17
C TRP A 186 -4.00 -19.77 -19.34
N PHE A 187 -5.33 -19.81 -19.15
CA PHE A 187 -6.03 -18.82 -18.35
C PHE A 187 -5.61 -18.82 -16.87
N LYS A 188 -5.32 -19.98 -16.31
CA LYS A 188 -4.81 -20.07 -14.95
C LYS A 188 -3.44 -19.39 -14.83
N LEU A 189 -2.51 -19.74 -15.71
CA LEU A 189 -1.16 -19.20 -15.71
C LEU A 189 -1.15 -17.71 -16.04
N ARG A 190 -2.01 -17.26 -16.95
CA ARG A 190 -2.16 -15.84 -17.29
C ARG A 190 -2.58 -15.01 -16.08
N ARG A 191 -3.57 -15.46 -15.32
CA ARG A 191 -3.98 -14.77 -14.08
C ARG A 191 -2.87 -14.73 -13.04
N GLU A 192 -2.10 -15.81 -12.90
CA GLU A 192 -0.94 -15.81 -12.02
C GLU A 192 0.12 -14.81 -12.48
N LEU A 193 0.34 -14.71 -13.78
CA LEU A 193 1.27 -13.74 -14.37
C LEU A 193 0.78 -12.31 -14.14
N ASP A 194 -0.50 -12.03 -14.42
CA ASP A 194 -1.11 -10.71 -14.24
C ASP A 194 -1.05 -10.28 -12.76
N ALA A 195 -1.28 -11.20 -11.82
CA ALA A 195 -1.14 -10.94 -10.40
C ALA A 195 0.31 -10.58 -10.00
N VAL A 196 1.31 -11.29 -10.55
CA VAL A 196 2.72 -10.97 -10.31
C VAL A 196 3.10 -9.63 -10.94
N MET A 197 2.63 -9.35 -12.16
CA MET A 197 2.86 -8.05 -12.82
C MET A 197 2.26 -6.90 -12.02
N SER A 198 1.03 -7.04 -11.55
CA SER A 198 0.38 -6.05 -10.67
C SER A 198 1.14 -5.86 -9.35
N GLN A 199 1.70 -6.93 -8.77
CA GLN A 199 2.57 -6.83 -7.61
C GLN A 199 3.85 -6.03 -7.90
N ILE A 200 4.44 -6.22 -9.08
CA ILE A 200 5.63 -5.49 -9.52
C ILE A 200 5.28 -4.02 -9.71
N GLU A 201 4.24 -3.71 -10.47
CA GLU A 201 3.77 -2.33 -10.69
C GLU A 201 3.42 -1.61 -9.39
N GLY A 202 2.84 -2.34 -8.42
CA GLY A 202 2.55 -1.80 -7.08
C GLY A 202 3.81 -1.48 -6.25
N ARG A 203 4.92 -2.18 -6.50
CA ARG A 203 6.19 -1.98 -5.78
C ARG A 203 7.13 -1.02 -6.48
N THR A 204 7.07 -0.95 -7.80
CA THR A 204 7.90 -0.04 -8.60
C THR A 204 7.45 1.40 -8.37
N ASN A 205 8.40 2.27 -8.08
CA ASN A 205 8.17 3.70 -7.81
C ASN A 205 7.19 3.97 -6.65
N GLN A 206 7.13 3.07 -5.67
CA GLN A 206 6.20 3.21 -4.55
C GLN A 206 6.43 4.49 -3.75
N VAL A 207 7.68 4.85 -3.52
CA VAL A 207 8.05 6.07 -2.78
C VAL A 207 7.62 7.31 -3.55
N ALA A 208 7.87 7.35 -4.88
CA ALA A 208 7.45 8.44 -5.74
C ALA A 208 5.92 8.55 -5.85
N LYS A 209 5.21 7.44 -5.98
CA LYS A 209 3.74 7.42 -5.97
C LYS A 209 3.16 7.93 -4.65
N THR A 210 3.80 7.60 -3.52
CA THR A 210 3.40 8.12 -2.21
C THR A 210 3.61 9.63 -2.15
N PHE A 211 4.73 10.12 -2.66
CA PHE A 211 4.99 11.56 -2.77
C PHE A 211 3.96 12.27 -3.65
N ASP A 212 3.63 11.72 -4.83
CA ASP A 212 2.61 12.29 -5.71
C ASP A 212 1.24 12.41 -4.97
N ARG A 213 0.81 11.38 -4.24
CA ARG A 213 -0.42 11.42 -3.42
C ARG A 213 -0.38 12.44 -2.29
N ILE A 214 0.78 12.58 -1.64
CA ILE A 214 0.98 13.62 -0.64
C ILE A 214 0.84 14.99 -1.29
N CYS A 215 1.38 15.21 -2.48
CA CYS A 215 1.23 16.46 -3.22
C CYS A 215 -0.24 16.75 -3.57
N GLU A 216 -1.00 15.74 -4.02
CA GLU A 216 -2.44 15.88 -4.29
C GLU A 216 -3.18 16.35 -3.04
N MET A 217 -2.97 15.70 -1.91
CA MET A 217 -3.59 16.08 -0.63
C MET A 217 -3.16 17.50 -0.18
N LEU A 218 -1.89 17.85 -0.34
CA LEU A 218 -1.40 19.19 -0.02
C LEU A 218 -2.01 20.28 -0.92
N VAL A 219 -2.36 19.97 -2.17
CA VAL A 219 -3.12 20.87 -3.06
C VAL A 219 -4.55 21.02 -2.56
N ASP A 220 -5.23 19.94 -2.25
CA ASP A 220 -6.61 19.94 -1.77
C ASP A 220 -6.75 20.75 -0.47
N LEU A 221 -5.79 20.61 0.44
CA LEU A 221 -5.72 21.35 1.69
C LEU A 221 -5.10 22.76 1.55
N ARG A 222 -4.71 23.19 0.36
CA ARG A 222 -4.12 24.51 0.06
C ARG A 222 -2.81 24.80 0.83
N TYR A 223 -1.95 23.83 0.92
CA TYR A 223 -0.56 24.00 1.38
C TYR A 223 0.38 24.32 0.23
N ILE A 224 0.08 23.79 -0.94
CA ILE A 224 0.75 24.07 -2.20
C ILE A 224 -0.29 24.34 -3.28
N GLU A 225 0.10 25.02 -4.33
CA GLU A 225 -0.75 25.22 -5.51
C GLU A 225 -0.01 24.74 -6.78
N PRO A 226 -0.74 24.13 -7.74
CA PRO A 226 -0.12 23.68 -8.97
C PRO A 226 0.27 24.84 -9.86
N ASN A 227 1.54 24.86 -10.29
CA ASN A 227 2.05 25.74 -11.34
C ASN A 227 1.95 24.98 -12.68
N ARG A 228 1.13 25.49 -13.59
CA ARG A 228 0.81 24.84 -14.87
C ARG A 228 1.23 25.70 -16.04
N ASN A 229 1.69 25.02 -17.11
CA ASN A 229 1.86 25.62 -18.42
C ASN A 229 0.79 25.03 -19.36
N GLY A 230 -0.32 25.75 -19.56
CA GLY A 230 -1.53 25.19 -20.18
C GLY A 230 -2.12 24.10 -19.28
N ASP A 231 -2.34 22.90 -19.86
CA ASP A 231 -2.86 21.75 -19.11
C ASP A 231 -1.77 20.92 -18.39
N GLU A 232 -0.50 21.20 -18.68
CA GLU A 232 0.63 20.47 -18.12
C GLU A 232 1.04 20.99 -16.74
N LEU A 233 1.13 20.10 -15.75
CA LEU A 233 1.67 20.41 -14.44
C LEU A 233 3.20 20.46 -14.51
N VAL A 234 3.75 21.67 -14.34
CA VAL A 234 5.20 21.90 -14.36
C VAL A 234 5.80 21.75 -12.97
N ASP A 235 5.19 22.40 -11.97
CA ASP A 235 5.71 22.42 -10.60
C ASP A 235 4.60 22.78 -9.61
N TYR A 236 4.96 22.99 -8.34
CA TYR A 236 4.10 23.52 -7.29
C TYR A 236 4.70 24.76 -6.65
N ASN A 237 3.87 25.72 -6.28
CA ASN A 237 4.22 26.85 -5.45
C ASN A 237 3.83 26.57 -3.99
N VAL A 238 4.74 26.80 -3.06
CA VAL A 238 4.48 26.61 -1.62
C VAL A 238 3.76 27.84 -1.08
N LEU A 239 2.56 27.64 -0.53
CA LEU A 239 1.74 28.68 0.10
C LEU A 239 2.18 28.93 1.56
N ASP A 240 1.63 29.95 2.22
CA ASP A 240 2.00 30.29 3.60
C ASP A 240 1.70 29.16 4.60
N GLY A 241 0.61 28.42 4.42
CA GLY A 241 0.35 27.19 5.17
C GLY A 241 1.48 26.16 4.99
N GLY A 242 1.95 25.98 3.75
CA GLY A 242 3.07 25.11 3.43
C GLY A 242 4.37 25.51 4.11
N LYS A 243 4.68 26.81 4.15
CA LYS A 243 5.86 27.32 4.89
C LYS A 243 5.77 27.05 6.40
N THR A 244 4.57 27.02 6.95
CA THR A 244 4.34 26.64 8.35
C THR A 244 4.58 25.15 8.54
N LEU A 245 3.96 24.32 7.70
CA LEU A 245 4.14 22.85 7.71
C LEU A 245 5.61 22.46 7.52
N ALA A 246 6.35 23.14 6.65
CA ALA A 246 7.77 22.92 6.41
C ALA A 246 8.66 23.01 7.68
N ARG A 247 8.19 23.68 8.73
CA ARG A 247 8.89 23.86 10.01
C ARG A 247 8.48 22.88 11.09
N ILE A 248 7.49 22.00 10.81
CA ILE A 248 6.97 21.04 11.78
C ILE A 248 7.64 19.68 11.52
N TYR A 249 8.54 19.28 12.41
CA TYR A 249 9.25 18.00 12.32
C TYR A 249 8.66 17.02 13.31
N GLY A 250 7.82 16.12 12.84
CA GLY A 250 7.16 15.11 13.66
C GLY A 250 6.34 14.15 12.81
N GLU A 251 5.96 13.01 13.35
CA GLU A 251 5.18 12.00 12.62
C GLU A 251 3.75 12.44 12.30
N ARG A 252 3.24 13.44 13.02
CA ARG A 252 1.89 14.01 12.86
C ARG A 252 1.93 15.44 12.38
N ASP A 253 2.87 15.71 11.46
CA ASP A 253 3.17 17.05 10.93
C ASP A 253 1.93 17.75 10.37
N LEU A 254 1.14 17.06 9.53
CA LEU A 254 -0.07 17.63 8.93
C LEU A 254 -1.15 17.94 9.98
N LEU A 255 -1.40 17.01 10.93
CA LEU A 255 -2.37 17.23 11.99
C LEU A 255 -2.01 18.47 12.83
N ILE A 256 -0.74 18.64 13.15
CA ILE A 256 -0.24 19.79 13.89
C ILE A 256 -0.47 21.07 13.08
N ALA A 257 -0.13 21.05 11.79
CA ALA A 257 -0.30 22.19 10.91
C ALA A 257 -1.77 22.62 10.76
N GLU A 258 -2.69 21.67 10.61
CA GLU A 258 -4.12 21.92 10.53
C GLU A 258 -4.68 22.46 11.85
N ALA A 259 -4.34 21.86 12.98
CA ALA A 259 -4.80 22.30 14.29
C ALA A 259 -4.33 23.74 14.60
N LEU A 260 -3.12 24.11 14.16
CA LEU A 260 -2.63 25.49 14.25
C LEU A 260 -3.37 26.45 13.29
N ARG A 261 -3.62 26.00 12.05
CA ARG A 261 -4.31 26.78 11.02
C ARG A 261 -5.76 27.09 11.41
N GLU A 262 -6.45 26.11 11.95
CA GLU A 262 -7.84 26.24 12.42
C GLU A 262 -7.95 26.94 13.79
N GLY A 263 -6.81 27.16 14.46
CA GLY A 263 -6.78 27.82 15.76
C GLY A 263 -7.32 26.98 16.92
N ILE A 264 -7.45 25.66 16.74
CA ILE A 264 -7.98 24.74 17.76
C ILE A 264 -7.18 24.86 19.05
N TRP A 265 -5.85 24.96 18.94
CA TRP A 265 -4.95 25.04 20.09
C TRP A 265 -4.78 26.45 20.67
N ALA A 266 -5.36 27.49 20.03
CA ALA A 266 -5.34 28.85 20.56
C ALA A 266 -6.07 29.00 21.90
N LYS A 267 -6.95 28.02 22.24
CA LYS A 267 -7.67 27.94 23.52
C LYS A 267 -6.81 27.43 24.68
N LEU A 268 -5.62 26.87 24.41
CA LEU A 268 -4.72 26.28 25.42
C LEU A 268 -3.82 27.33 26.04
N ASP A 269 -3.61 27.20 27.36
CA ASP A 269 -2.55 27.91 28.05
C ASP A 269 -1.18 27.25 27.74
N PRO A 270 -0.05 27.85 28.10
CA PRO A 270 1.26 27.25 27.84
C PRO A 270 1.46 25.85 28.39
N ALA A 271 0.85 25.50 29.53
CA ALA A 271 0.93 24.17 30.13
C ALA A 271 0.10 23.16 29.33
N GLY A 272 -1.12 23.54 28.89
CA GLY A 272 -1.95 22.74 28.03
C GLY A 272 -1.33 22.51 26.66
N LEU A 273 -0.66 23.52 26.08
CA LEU A 273 0.04 23.38 24.81
C LEU A 273 1.24 22.40 24.92
N ALA A 274 2.00 22.47 26.01
CA ALA A 274 3.08 21.51 26.28
C ALA A 274 2.55 20.09 26.46
N ALA A 275 1.42 19.92 27.15
CA ALA A 275 0.75 18.63 27.30
C ALA A 275 0.25 18.07 25.96
N MET A 276 -0.29 18.92 25.09
CA MET A 276 -0.72 18.55 23.74
C MET A 276 0.46 18.09 22.89
N ALA A 277 1.57 18.83 22.90
CA ALA A 277 2.79 18.44 22.21
C ALA A 277 3.32 17.09 22.72
N ALA A 278 3.31 16.85 24.04
CA ALA A 278 3.69 15.58 24.61
C ALA A 278 2.76 14.43 24.17
N ALA A 279 1.44 14.66 24.14
CA ALA A 279 0.46 13.66 23.69
C ALA A 279 0.64 13.26 22.21
N LEU A 280 1.09 14.17 21.36
CA LEU A 280 1.32 13.90 19.94
C LEU A 280 2.57 13.09 19.64
N VAL A 281 3.60 13.14 20.52
CA VAL A 281 4.85 12.40 20.35
C VAL A 281 4.94 11.16 21.25
N TYR A 282 3.95 10.97 22.13
CA TYR A 282 3.95 9.83 23.05
C TYR A 282 3.53 8.55 22.32
N GLU A 283 4.33 7.52 22.49
CA GLU A 283 4.01 6.15 22.07
C GLU A 283 3.72 5.29 23.31
N ALA A 284 2.48 4.79 23.42
CA ALA A 284 2.08 3.91 24.50
C ALA A 284 2.90 2.61 24.49
N ARG A 285 3.41 2.20 25.64
CA ARG A 285 3.98 0.87 25.84
C ARG A 285 2.85 -0.12 26.09
N ARG A 286 3.06 -1.40 25.74
CA ARG A 286 2.02 -2.46 25.87
C ARG A 286 1.40 -2.58 27.28
N ASP A 287 2.13 -2.16 28.30
CA ASP A 287 1.68 -2.23 29.69
C ASP A 287 0.88 -0.98 30.14
N ASP A 288 0.74 0.02 29.27
CA ASP A 288 0.06 1.29 29.60
C ASP A 288 -1.43 1.28 29.22
N GLU A 289 -1.95 0.19 28.63
CA GLU A 289 -3.34 0.09 28.12
C GLU A 289 -4.42 0.15 29.23
N GLU A 290 -4.04 -0.04 30.50
CA GLU A 290 -4.97 -0.07 31.65
C GLU A 290 -5.13 1.28 32.39
N TRP A 291 -4.38 2.32 31.99
CA TRP A 291 -4.40 3.59 32.70
C TRP A 291 -5.16 4.67 31.93
N GLU A 292 -6.27 5.13 32.52
CA GLU A 292 -6.92 6.36 32.04
C GLU A 292 -6.00 7.56 32.31
N PRO A 293 -5.56 8.33 31.28
CA PRO A 293 -4.68 9.46 31.47
C PRO A 293 -5.39 10.57 32.26
N ARG A 294 -4.71 11.14 33.24
CA ARG A 294 -5.18 12.35 33.92
C ARG A 294 -4.95 13.54 33.03
N LEU A 295 -6.02 14.09 32.47
CA LEU A 295 -5.95 15.27 31.62
C LEU A 295 -5.64 16.53 32.44
N PRO A 296 -4.92 17.51 31.89
CA PRO A 296 -4.77 18.85 32.44
C PRO A 296 -6.13 19.51 32.70
N LYS A 297 -6.19 20.40 33.69
CA LYS A 297 -7.39 21.19 33.97
C LYS A 297 -7.64 22.25 32.91
N GLY A 298 -8.86 22.75 32.82
CA GLY A 298 -9.23 23.78 31.86
C GLY A 298 -9.76 23.19 30.55
N ASN A 299 -9.49 23.84 29.44
CA ASN A 299 -10.04 23.52 28.12
C ASN A 299 -9.35 22.33 27.44
N PHE A 300 -8.37 21.70 28.07
CA PHE A 300 -7.56 20.64 27.42
C PHE A 300 -8.41 19.46 26.94
N GLY A 301 -9.40 19.03 27.75
CA GLY A 301 -10.30 17.93 27.40
C GLY A 301 -11.15 18.22 26.14
N GLU A 302 -11.63 19.46 25.98
CA GLU A 302 -12.36 19.90 24.80
C GLU A 302 -11.45 19.92 23.55
N VAL A 303 -10.27 20.53 23.70
CA VAL A 303 -9.30 20.68 22.60
C VAL A 303 -8.77 19.34 22.11
N ILE A 304 -8.60 18.34 23.01
CA ILE A 304 -8.15 17.01 22.56
C ILE A 304 -9.23 16.29 21.74
N VAL A 305 -10.52 16.49 22.08
CA VAL A 305 -11.65 15.94 21.31
C VAL A 305 -11.72 16.60 19.94
N GLU A 306 -11.62 17.93 19.88
CA GLU A 306 -11.55 18.65 18.58
C GLU A 306 -10.36 18.18 17.72
N THR A 307 -9.20 17.97 18.33
CA THR A 307 -8.01 17.45 17.64
C THR A 307 -8.20 16.01 17.14
N GLN A 308 -8.90 15.15 17.90
CA GLN A 308 -9.26 13.81 17.47
C GLN A 308 -10.25 13.82 16.30
N GLN A 309 -11.22 14.72 16.33
CA GLN A 309 -12.17 14.88 15.22
C GLN A 309 -11.43 15.33 13.95
N LEU A 310 -10.57 16.35 14.05
CA LEU A 310 -9.72 16.77 12.94
C LEU A 310 -8.87 15.62 12.37
N TRP A 311 -8.29 14.78 13.24
CA TRP A 311 -7.56 13.60 12.79
C TRP A 311 -8.46 12.66 11.98
N SER A 312 -9.64 12.33 12.50
CA SER A 312 -10.59 11.46 11.80
C SER A 312 -11.00 12.03 10.44
N ASP A 313 -11.17 13.34 10.34
CA ASP A 313 -11.52 14.03 9.09
C ASP A 313 -10.36 13.95 8.09
N LEU A 314 -9.11 14.07 8.55
CA LEU A 314 -7.92 13.91 7.71
C LEU A 314 -7.68 12.46 7.24
N GLU A 315 -8.13 11.45 7.99
CA GLU A 315 -8.03 10.03 7.59
C GLU A 315 -9.03 9.64 6.47
N VAL A 316 -10.08 10.43 6.28
CA VAL A 316 -11.10 10.20 5.23
C VAL A 316 -10.68 10.80 3.88
N HIS A 317 -9.78 11.78 3.87
CA HIS A 317 -9.20 12.37 2.66
C HIS A 317 -8.10 11.47 2.06
#